data_74df0cd9e54ce55ec33213498151eba6
#
_entry.id   74df0cd9e54ce55ec33213498151eba6
#
_cell.length_a   1.000
_cell.length_b   1.000
_cell.length_c   1.000
_cell.angle_alpha   90.00
_cell.angle_beta   90.00
_cell.angle_gamma   90.00
#
_symmetry.space_group_name_H-M   'P 1'
#
loop_
_entity.id
_entity.type
_entity.pdbx_description
1 polymer ?
#
loop_
_entity_poly.entity_id
_entity_poly.type
_entity_poly.pdbx_seq_one_letter_code
_entity_poly.pdbx_strand_id
1 'polypeptide(L)'
;MNVEFLRRLYLQEGETDMNSLKDNVAVVTDAMYVIVGASGNTGSIIANSLLSKGKKVRVMGRDAERLEGFVRKGAEAFTAELSDAAALTKAFSGARAAYLMLPPVKSREDQERESDAIAKAVKESGLRYVVHLSSYGAQVPEGTGPIAGLHSSEQKLNAISSLNVLHLRAAYFMENNLAAIGMIHGMGMFGGALLPDLKLPMIATPDVGDYAAQRLLHLDFSGKQTRELLGERDLSMTEATAVIARGIGKPDLRYEQFPYDQVQQVLTQMGIPPKGAALYIEMYKAINAGVLVPQEPRSPENSTPTSFEKFVQDVFAAAYHGKAPTA
;
A
#
# COMPACT_ATOMS: atom_id res chain seq x y z
N MET A 1 -5.23 24.16 -12.51
CA MET A 1 -5.22 24.74 -13.89
C MET A 1 -6.54 25.48 -14.05
N ASN A 2 -6.47 26.82 -14.27
CA ASN A 2 -7.63 27.72 -14.19
C ASN A 2 -8.49 27.57 -15.47
N VAL A 3 -9.82 27.55 -15.32
CA VAL A 3 -10.83 27.45 -16.41
C VAL A 3 -10.60 28.56 -17.47
N GLU A 4 -10.10 29.73 -17.07
CA GLU A 4 -9.76 30.87 -17.92
C GLU A 4 -8.60 30.56 -18.89
N PHE A 5 -7.63 29.71 -18.50
CA PHE A 5 -6.50 29.30 -19.35
C PHE A 5 -6.96 28.34 -20.45
N LEU A 6 -7.87 27.42 -20.14
CA LEU A 6 -8.46 26.51 -21.14
C LEU A 6 -9.34 27.26 -22.15
N ARG A 7 -10.02 28.31 -21.70
CA ARG A 7 -10.88 29.16 -22.56
C ARG A 7 -10.05 29.91 -23.62
N ARG A 8 -8.81 30.32 -23.32
CA ARG A 8 -7.93 31.01 -24.27
C ARG A 8 -7.30 30.11 -25.31
N LEU A 9 -7.04 28.85 -24.99
CA LEU A 9 -6.47 27.88 -25.93
C LEU A 9 -7.44 27.43 -27.01
N TYR A 10 -8.76 27.42 -26.72
CA TYR A 10 -9.79 26.91 -27.62
C TYR A 10 -10.49 28.00 -28.45
N LEU A 11 -10.25 29.29 -28.20
CA LEU A 11 -10.81 30.37 -29.00
C LEU A 11 -10.04 30.65 -30.33
N GLN A 12 -8.96 29.88 -30.60
CA GLN A 12 -8.18 30.02 -31.85
C GLN A 12 -8.49 28.97 -32.92
N GLU A 13 -9.30 27.96 -32.63
CA GLU A 13 -9.73 26.98 -33.64
C GLU A 13 -11.26 26.89 -33.60
N GLY A 14 -11.86 27.28 -34.71
CA GLY A 14 -13.30 27.53 -34.96
C GLY A 14 -14.29 26.57 -34.29
N GLU A 15 -15.39 27.17 -33.86
CA GLU A 15 -16.69 26.63 -33.43
C GLU A 15 -16.73 25.11 -33.12
N THR A 16 -16.24 24.72 -32.00
CA THR A 16 -16.50 23.39 -31.42
C THR A 16 -17.60 23.54 -30.37
N ASP A 17 -18.63 22.71 -30.52
CA ASP A 17 -19.86 22.69 -29.74
C ASP A 17 -19.61 22.79 -28.22
N MET A 18 -20.03 23.90 -27.61
CA MET A 18 -19.92 24.16 -26.16
C MET A 18 -20.65 23.11 -25.30
N ASN A 19 -21.55 22.31 -25.87
CA ASN A 19 -22.21 21.23 -25.15
C ASN A 19 -21.29 20.02 -25.01
N SER A 20 -20.49 19.71 -26.04
CA SER A 20 -19.49 18.58 -25.95
C SER A 20 -18.42 18.87 -24.92
N LEU A 21 -18.06 20.13 -24.68
CA LEU A 21 -17.09 20.51 -23.62
C LEU A 21 -17.70 20.42 -22.22
N LYS A 22 -18.98 20.75 -22.06
CA LYS A 22 -19.70 20.59 -20.78
C LYS A 22 -19.86 19.12 -20.42
N ASP A 23 -20.18 18.28 -21.41
CA ASP A 23 -20.33 16.83 -21.23
C ASP A 23 -18.97 16.17 -20.91
N ASN A 24 -17.88 16.58 -21.54
CA ASN A 24 -16.54 16.10 -21.23
C ASN A 24 -16.04 16.56 -19.84
N VAL A 25 -16.36 17.79 -19.42
CA VAL A 25 -16.05 18.29 -18.07
C VAL A 25 -16.92 17.60 -17.02
N ALA A 26 -18.20 17.36 -17.29
CA ALA A 26 -19.09 16.60 -16.40
C ALA A 26 -18.64 15.14 -16.24
N VAL A 27 -18.22 14.48 -17.32
CA VAL A 27 -17.69 13.11 -17.30
C VAL A 27 -16.41 13.01 -16.46
N VAL A 28 -15.57 14.05 -16.44
CA VAL A 28 -14.33 14.07 -15.62
C VAL A 28 -14.64 14.33 -14.14
N THR A 29 -15.71 15.08 -13.82
CA THR A 29 -16.09 15.39 -12.43
C THR A 29 -16.86 14.25 -11.76
N ASP A 30 -17.48 13.36 -12.51
CA ASP A 30 -18.37 12.31 -12.00
C ASP A 30 -17.73 10.91 -11.94
N ALA A 31 -16.45 10.82 -12.20
CA ALA A 31 -15.71 9.56 -12.25
C ALA A 31 -15.57 8.91 -10.87
N MET A 32 -15.99 7.63 -10.74
CA MET A 32 -15.86 6.82 -9.53
C MET A 32 -14.45 6.26 -9.40
N TYR A 33 -13.88 6.35 -8.19
CA TYR A 33 -12.64 5.69 -7.81
C TYR A 33 -12.94 4.59 -6.78
N VAL A 34 -12.37 3.40 -6.97
CA VAL A 34 -12.56 2.28 -6.04
C VAL A 34 -11.29 2.05 -5.24
N ILE A 35 -11.40 2.03 -3.91
CA ILE A 35 -10.25 1.84 -3.01
C ILE A 35 -10.43 0.56 -2.22
N VAL A 36 -9.68 -0.47 -2.61
CA VAL A 36 -9.63 -1.74 -1.89
C VAL A 36 -8.77 -1.59 -0.63
N GLY A 37 -9.23 -2.17 0.48
CA GLY A 37 -8.54 -2.04 1.76
C GLY A 37 -8.58 -0.64 2.34
N ALA A 38 -9.67 0.10 2.12
CA ALA A 38 -9.82 1.50 2.53
C ALA A 38 -9.67 1.75 4.03
N SER A 39 -9.92 0.76 4.88
CA SER A 39 -9.71 0.89 6.33
C SER A 39 -8.27 0.55 6.78
N GLY A 40 -7.36 0.23 5.84
CA GLY A 40 -5.95 -0.01 6.10
C GLY A 40 -5.09 1.25 6.02
N ASN A 41 -3.79 1.11 6.32
CA ASN A 41 -2.86 2.24 6.43
C ASN A 41 -2.78 3.07 5.12
N THR A 42 -2.50 2.45 3.99
CA THR A 42 -2.39 3.13 2.69
C THR A 42 -3.75 3.51 2.11
N GLY A 43 -4.72 2.58 2.15
CA GLY A 43 -6.06 2.79 1.59
C GLY A 43 -6.81 3.95 2.23
N SER A 44 -6.66 4.16 3.54
CA SER A 44 -7.31 5.26 4.28
C SER A 44 -6.78 6.63 3.83
N ILE A 45 -5.49 6.75 3.60
CA ILE A 45 -4.86 7.97 3.07
C ILE A 45 -5.39 8.27 1.67
N ILE A 46 -5.40 7.27 0.79
CA ILE A 46 -5.90 7.42 -0.59
C ILE A 46 -7.36 7.86 -0.59
N ALA A 47 -8.23 7.14 0.16
CA ALA A 47 -9.66 7.46 0.21
C ALA A 47 -9.91 8.88 0.72
N ASN A 48 -9.25 9.29 1.82
CA ASN A 48 -9.38 10.64 2.36
C ASN A 48 -8.84 11.70 1.39
N SER A 49 -7.71 11.46 0.73
CA SER A 49 -7.15 12.39 -0.27
C SER A 49 -8.09 12.62 -1.45
N LEU A 50 -8.72 11.56 -1.96
CA LEU A 50 -9.67 11.67 -3.07
C LEU A 50 -10.97 12.38 -2.64
N LEU A 51 -11.52 12.02 -1.47
CA LEU A 51 -12.73 12.63 -0.91
C LEU A 51 -12.53 14.13 -0.65
N SER A 52 -11.40 14.53 -0.08
CA SER A 52 -11.09 15.95 0.17
C SER A 52 -10.99 16.80 -1.10
N LYS A 53 -10.74 16.14 -2.25
CA LYS A 53 -10.73 16.76 -3.59
C LYS A 53 -12.08 16.62 -4.31
N GLY A 54 -13.15 16.27 -3.60
CA GLY A 54 -14.50 16.15 -4.13
C GLY A 54 -14.69 15.03 -5.15
N LYS A 55 -13.85 13.98 -5.12
CA LYS A 55 -14.01 12.83 -6.01
C LYS A 55 -15.05 11.86 -5.47
N LYS A 56 -15.78 11.19 -6.36
CA LYS A 56 -16.65 10.07 -6.00
C LYS A 56 -15.77 8.86 -5.67
N VAL A 57 -15.88 8.36 -4.44
CA VAL A 57 -15.06 7.25 -3.94
C VAL A 57 -15.94 6.12 -3.45
N ARG A 58 -15.69 4.92 -3.94
CA ARG A 58 -16.22 3.67 -3.37
C ARG A 58 -15.12 3.03 -2.53
N VAL A 59 -15.36 2.92 -1.23
CA VAL A 59 -14.43 2.31 -0.28
C VAL A 59 -14.81 0.86 -0.08
N MET A 60 -13.80 -0.04 -0.20
CA MET A 60 -14.00 -1.47 -0.05
C MET A 60 -13.28 -2.02 1.17
N GLY A 61 -13.97 -2.88 1.90
CA GLY A 61 -13.46 -3.62 3.04
C GLY A 61 -14.35 -4.80 3.37
N ARG A 62 -13.97 -5.61 4.37
CA ARG A 62 -14.77 -6.76 4.84
C ARG A 62 -15.76 -6.36 5.92
N ASP A 63 -15.51 -5.29 6.63
CA ASP A 63 -16.24 -4.83 7.79
C ASP A 63 -16.85 -3.45 7.49
N ALA A 64 -18.19 -3.38 7.49
CA ALA A 64 -18.94 -2.17 7.19
C ALA A 64 -18.71 -1.06 8.25
N GLU A 65 -18.58 -1.42 9.53
CA GLU A 65 -18.38 -0.44 10.61
C GLU A 65 -17.07 0.35 10.40
N ARG A 66 -16.02 -0.33 9.94
CA ARG A 66 -14.74 0.32 9.64
C ARG A 66 -14.79 1.25 8.43
N LEU A 67 -15.84 1.21 7.63
CA LEU A 67 -16.05 2.07 6.47
C LEU A 67 -16.93 3.29 6.78
N GLU A 68 -17.68 3.29 7.88
CA GLU A 68 -18.62 4.36 8.23
C GLU A 68 -17.98 5.77 8.25
N GLY A 69 -16.73 5.88 8.72
CA GLY A 69 -16.01 7.15 8.74
C GLY A 69 -15.85 7.78 7.36
N PHE A 70 -15.73 6.95 6.32
CA PHE A 70 -15.65 7.41 4.92
C PHE A 70 -17.04 7.72 4.36
N VAL A 71 -18.06 6.93 4.74
CA VAL A 71 -19.46 7.18 4.34
C VAL A 71 -19.92 8.55 4.84
N ARG A 72 -19.62 8.91 6.09
CA ARG A 72 -19.89 10.26 6.63
C ARG A 72 -19.18 11.39 5.86
N LYS A 73 -18.12 11.08 5.14
CA LYS A 73 -17.40 12.00 4.24
C LYS A 73 -17.89 11.95 2.78
N GLY A 74 -18.96 11.19 2.50
CA GLY A 74 -19.56 11.08 1.17
C GLY A 74 -19.07 9.93 0.30
N ALA A 75 -18.34 8.94 0.86
CA ALA A 75 -17.98 7.73 0.13
C ALA A 75 -19.16 6.74 0.04
N GLU A 76 -19.17 5.93 -1.01
CA GLU A 76 -19.99 4.72 -1.11
C GLU A 76 -19.25 3.56 -0.47
N ALA A 77 -19.84 2.87 0.52
CA ALA A 77 -19.26 1.68 1.10
C ALA A 77 -19.68 0.42 0.33
N PHE A 78 -18.73 -0.48 0.10
CA PHE A 78 -18.96 -1.78 -0.51
C PHE A 78 -18.23 -2.87 0.27
N THR A 79 -18.98 -3.82 0.85
CA THR A 79 -18.40 -4.93 1.59
C THR A 79 -18.29 -6.17 0.71
N ALA A 80 -17.09 -6.74 0.62
CA ALA A 80 -16.84 -7.99 -0.11
C ALA A 80 -15.57 -8.68 0.40
N GLU A 81 -15.51 -10.00 0.24
CA GLU A 81 -14.28 -10.76 0.33
C GLU A 81 -13.51 -10.64 -1.00
N LEU A 82 -12.18 -10.56 -0.93
CA LEU A 82 -11.35 -10.42 -2.12
C LEU A 82 -11.30 -11.69 -2.98
N SER A 83 -11.79 -12.81 -2.48
CA SER A 83 -11.96 -14.05 -3.23
C SER A 83 -13.29 -14.15 -4.00
N ASP A 84 -14.22 -13.19 -3.81
CA ASP A 84 -15.50 -13.15 -4.52
C ASP A 84 -15.39 -12.28 -5.79
N ALA A 85 -15.02 -12.91 -6.89
CA ALA A 85 -14.87 -12.23 -8.18
C ALA A 85 -16.15 -11.55 -8.66
N ALA A 86 -17.34 -12.11 -8.37
CA ALA A 86 -18.61 -11.54 -8.81
C ALA A 86 -18.94 -10.25 -8.05
N ALA A 87 -18.72 -10.24 -6.72
CA ALA A 87 -18.87 -9.03 -5.90
C ALA A 87 -17.84 -7.96 -6.32
N LEU A 88 -16.58 -8.34 -6.55
CA LEU A 88 -15.54 -7.43 -7.02
C LEU A 88 -15.87 -6.84 -8.40
N THR A 89 -16.39 -7.63 -9.33
CA THR A 89 -16.83 -7.14 -10.65
C THR A 89 -17.89 -6.06 -10.51
N LYS A 90 -18.88 -6.26 -9.62
CA LYS A 90 -19.89 -5.24 -9.32
C LYS A 90 -19.26 -3.98 -8.71
N ALA A 91 -18.33 -4.16 -7.78
CA ALA A 91 -17.65 -3.05 -7.12
C ALA A 91 -16.82 -2.20 -8.12
N PHE A 92 -16.20 -2.82 -9.11
CA PHE A 92 -15.37 -2.13 -10.12
C PHE A 92 -16.19 -1.60 -11.30
N SER A 93 -17.43 -2.05 -11.48
CA SER A 93 -18.28 -1.61 -12.59
C SER A 93 -18.51 -0.10 -12.54
N GLY A 94 -18.31 0.56 -13.69
CA GLY A 94 -18.43 2.01 -13.82
C GLY A 94 -17.31 2.83 -13.17
N ALA A 95 -16.31 2.18 -12.58
CA ALA A 95 -15.16 2.89 -12.02
C ALA A 95 -14.19 3.35 -13.12
N ARG A 96 -13.64 4.55 -12.95
CA ARG A 96 -12.56 5.08 -13.79
C ARG A 96 -11.22 4.45 -13.46
N ALA A 97 -10.94 4.31 -12.17
CA ALA A 97 -9.69 3.77 -11.66
C ALA A 97 -9.88 3.09 -10.30
N ALA A 98 -8.97 2.18 -9.95
CA ALA A 98 -8.95 1.55 -8.65
C ALA A 98 -7.55 1.49 -8.03
N TYR A 99 -7.52 1.53 -6.70
CA TYR A 99 -6.38 1.09 -5.91
C TYR A 99 -6.63 -0.34 -5.45
N LEU A 100 -5.68 -1.22 -5.71
CA LEU A 100 -5.74 -2.64 -5.37
C LEU A 100 -4.59 -3.03 -4.44
N MET A 101 -4.89 -3.92 -3.49
CA MET A 101 -3.90 -4.52 -2.60
C MET A 101 -4.36 -5.90 -2.17
N LEU A 102 -3.40 -6.77 -1.84
CA LEU A 102 -3.69 -8.04 -1.17
C LEU A 102 -3.59 -7.85 0.35
N PRO A 103 -4.44 -8.51 1.15
CA PRO A 103 -4.38 -8.44 2.60
C PRO A 103 -3.16 -9.20 3.15
N PRO A 104 -2.86 -9.08 4.44
CA PRO A 104 -1.86 -9.91 5.09
C PRO A 104 -2.09 -11.39 4.80
N VAL A 105 -1.02 -12.10 4.43
CA VAL A 105 -1.09 -13.47 3.93
C VAL A 105 -1.54 -14.44 5.03
N LYS A 106 -2.50 -15.31 4.70
CA LYS A 106 -2.94 -16.43 5.53
C LYS A 106 -2.33 -17.75 5.03
N SER A 107 -2.29 -17.93 3.74
CA SER A 107 -1.64 -19.04 3.03
C SER A 107 -1.33 -18.63 1.60
N ARG A 108 -0.50 -19.39 0.90
CA ARG A 108 -0.24 -19.19 -0.53
C ARG A 108 -1.52 -19.40 -1.35
N GLU A 109 -2.29 -20.41 -1.02
CA GLU A 109 -3.53 -20.75 -1.71
C GLU A 109 -4.58 -19.64 -1.59
N ASP A 110 -4.68 -18.99 -0.41
CA ASP A 110 -5.58 -17.83 -0.22
C ASP A 110 -5.13 -16.64 -1.08
N GLN A 111 -3.83 -16.34 -1.06
CA GLN A 111 -3.26 -15.24 -1.82
C GLN A 111 -3.46 -15.42 -3.34
N GLU A 112 -3.28 -16.64 -3.85
CA GLU A 112 -3.53 -16.97 -5.25
C GLU A 112 -5.01 -16.82 -5.61
N ARG A 113 -5.91 -17.35 -4.76
CA ARG A 113 -7.36 -17.26 -4.97
C ARG A 113 -7.85 -15.81 -4.99
N GLU A 114 -7.38 -14.98 -4.06
CA GLU A 114 -7.70 -13.54 -4.01
C GLU A 114 -7.16 -12.81 -5.25
N SER A 115 -5.95 -13.11 -5.65
CA SER A 115 -5.31 -12.54 -6.83
C SER A 115 -6.04 -12.93 -8.13
N ASP A 116 -6.48 -14.20 -8.27
CA ASP A 116 -7.28 -14.66 -9.40
C ASP A 116 -8.63 -13.95 -9.48
N ALA A 117 -9.32 -13.82 -8.33
CA ALA A 117 -10.61 -13.15 -8.25
C ALA A 117 -10.51 -11.66 -8.62
N ILE A 118 -9.46 -10.97 -8.13
CA ILE A 118 -9.19 -9.57 -8.45
C ILE A 118 -8.91 -9.41 -9.96
N ALA A 119 -8.02 -10.21 -10.54
CA ALA A 119 -7.68 -10.11 -11.95
C ALA A 119 -8.89 -10.40 -12.85
N LYS A 120 -9.70 -11.42 -12.51
CA LYS A 120 -10.96 -11.73 -13.19
C LYS A 120 -11.92 -10.54 -13.12
N ALA A 121 -12.13 -9.96 -11.94
CA ALA A 121 -13.05 -8.84 -11.75
C ALA A 121 -12.60 -7.58 -12.51
N VAL A 122 -11.29 -7.26 -12.49
CA VAL A 122 -10.73 -6.14 -13.27
C VAL A 122 -11.02 -6.33 -14.76
N LYS A 123 -10.81 -7.53 -15.29
CA LYS A 123 -11.06 -7.85 -16.70
C LYS A 123 -12.55 -7.73 -17.04
N GLU A 124 -13.44 -8.34 -16.25
CA GLU A 124 -14.87 -8.41 -16.50
C GLU A 124 -15.59 -7.07 -16.31
N SER A 125 -15.15 -6.22 -15.37
CA SER A 125 -15.71 -4.89 -15.14
C SER A 125 -15.32 -3.86 -16.20
N GLY A 126 -14.30 -4.14 -17.02
CA GLY A 126 -13.77 -3.19 -17.99
C GLY A 126 -12.97 -2.05 -17.37
N LEU A 127 -12.51 -2.18 -16.13
CA LEU A 127 -11.67 -1.20 -15.44
C LEU A 127 -10.38 -0.95 -16.24
N ARG A 128 -10.06 0.34 -16.45
CA ARG A 128 -8.97 0.74 -17.36
C ARG A 128 -7.69 1.18 -16.66
N TYR A 129 -7.76 1.63 -15.41
CA TYR A 129 -6.62 2.14 -14.65
C TYR A 129 -6.56 1.53 -13.26
N VAL A 130 -5.40 1.00 -12.90
CA VAL A 130 -5.15 0.41 -11.59
C VAL A 130 -3.81 0.91 -11.04
N VAL A 131 -3.83 1.37 -9.80
CA VAL A 131 -2.64 1.49 -8.97
C VAL A 131 -2.63 0.28 -8.01
N HIS A 132 -1.64 -0.59 -8.15
CA HIS A 132 -1.54 -1.84 -7.41
C HIS A 132 -0.41 -1.78 -6.38
N LEU A 133 -0.73 -1.97 -5.10
CA LEU A 133 0.29 -2.10 -4.06
C LEU A 133 0.98 -3.45 -4.18
N SER A 134 2.25 -3.39 -4.48
CA SER A 134 3.17 -4.51 -4.55
C SER A 134 4.32 -4.30 -3.54
N SER A 135 5.39 -5.03 -3.65
CA SER A 135 6.55 -4.93 -2.78
C SER A 135 7.84 -4.90 -3.59
N TYR A 136 8.86 -4.18 -3.09
CA TYR A 136 10.21 -4.40 -3.60
C TYR A 136 10.55 -5.89 -3.48
N GLY A 137 11.31 -6.43 -4.44
CA GLY A 137 11.55 -7.86 -4.52
C GLY A 137 10.49 -8.67 -5.28
N ALA A 138 9.35 -8.07 -5.69
CA ALA A 138 8.29 -8.77 -6.45
C ALA A 138 8.72 -9.19 -7.86
N GLN A 139 9.92 -8.85 -8.32
CA GLN A 139 10.52 -9.44 -9.54
C GLN A 139 10.92 -10.91 -9.34
N VAL A 140 11.10 -11.35 -8.09
CA VAL A 140 11.50 -12.73 -7.76
C VAL A 140 10.26 -13.62 -7.68
N PRO A 141 10.14 -14.67 -8.50
CA PRO A 141 8.88 -15.42 -8.62
C PRO A 141 8.58 -16.38 -7.46
N GLU A 142 9.60 -16.81 -6.70
CA GLU A 142 9.46 -17.82 -5.65
C GLU A 142 10.52 -17.64 -4.55
N GLY A 143 10.36 -18.33 -3.41
CA GLY A 143 11.34 -18.31 -2.30
C GLY A 143 11.33 -17.01 -1.48
N THR A 144 10.33 -16.13 -1.67
CA THR A 144 10.24 -14.82 -1.04
C THR A 144 8.99 -14.63 -0.18
N GLY A 145 8.38 -15.74 0.23
CA GLY A 145 7.21 -15.75 1.08
C GLY A 145 6.03 -14.98 0.45
N PRO A 146 5.39 -14.05 1.19
CA PRO A 146 4.24 -13.30 0.67
C PRO A 146 4.54 -12.51 -0.61
N ILE A 147 5.79 -12.13 -0.85
CA ILE A 147 6.20 -11.31 -2.01
C ILE A 147 6.07 -12.10 -3.31
N ALA A 148 6.32 -13.41 -3.30
CA ALA A 148 6.08 -14.26 -4.48
C ALA A 148 4.60 -14.28 -4.90
N GLY A 149 3.66 -14.14 -3.96
CA GLY A 149 2.23 -13.97 -4.31
C GLY A 149 1.93 -12.60 -4.90
N LEU A 150 2.68 -11.55 -4.52
CA LEU A 150 2.59 -10.25 -5.17
C LEU A 150 3.17 -10.30 -6.59
N HIS A 151 4.28 -11.05 -6.81
CA HIS A 151 4.75 -11.36 -8.16
C HIS A 151 3.64 -11.97 -9.01
N SER A 152 2.99 -13.04 -8.53
CA SER A 152 1.88 -13.68 -9.22
C SER A 152 0.75 -12.69 -9.53
N SER A 153 0.38 -11.83 -8.58
CA SER A 153 -0.62 -10.78 -8.76
C SER A 153 -0.23 -9.78 -9.85
N GLU A 154 1.03 -9.32 -9.87
CA GLU A 154 1.54 -8.45 -10.95
C GLU A 154 1.38 -9.13 -12.32
N GLN A 155 1.77 -10.40 -12.45
CA GLN A 155 1.68 -11.14 -13.72
C GLN A 155 0.23 -11.28 -14.20
N LYS A 156 -0.71 -11.58 -13.30
CA LYS A 156 -2.13 -11.70 -13.62
C LYS A 156 -2.73 -10.38 -14.11
N LEU A 157 -2.40 -9.27 -13.46
CA LEU A 157 -2.84 -7.93 -13.89
C LEU A 157 -2.17 -7.53 -15.22
N ASN A 158 -0.89 -7.86 -15.41
CA ASN A 158 -0.15 -7.60 -16.65
C ASN A 158 -0.73 -8.35 -17.85
N ALA A 159 -1.33 -9.51 -17.65
CA ALA A 159 -1.97 -10.30 -18.71
C ALA A 159 -3.27 -9.66 -19.26
N ILE A 160 -3.82 -8.64 -18.60
CA ILE A 160 -5.02 -7.93 -19.08
C ILE A 160 -4.61 -6.84 -20.06
N SER A 161 -4.75 -7.08 -21.36
CA SER A 161 -4.23 -6.21 -22.43
C SER A 161 -4.77 -4.78 -22.38
N SER A 162 -6.06 -4.61 -22.03
CA SER A 162 -6.74 -3.31 -21.98
C SER A 162 -6.43 -2.49 -20.72
N LEU A 163 -5.73 -3.05 -19.73
CA LEU A 163 -5.46 -2.41 -18.44
C LEU A 163 -4.19 -1.58 -18.50
N ASN A 164 -4.28 -0.33 -18.03
CA ASN A 164 -3.13 0.46 -17.60
C ASN A 164 -2.91 0.18 -16.11
N VAL A 165 -1.78 -0.38 -15.74
CA VAL A 165 -1.46 -0.69 -14.35
C VAL A 165 -0.11 -0.12 -13.95
N LEU A 166 -0.09 0.49 -12.77
CA LEU A 166 1.12 0.93 -12.08
C LEU A 166 1.29 0.08 -10.82
N HIS A 167 2.29 -0.80 -10.80
CA HIS A 167 2.69 -1.55 -9.63
C HIS A 167 3.59 -0.67 -8.76
N LEU A 168 3.15 -0.37 -7.54
CA LEU A 168 3.94 0.32 -6.53
C LEU A 168 4.66 -0.71 -5.68
N ARG A 169 5.93 -0.96 -5.95
CA ARG A 169 6.79 -1.84 -5.16
C ARG A 169 7.33 -1.07 -3.95
N ALA A 170 6.53 -1.07 -2.90
CA ALA A 170 6.88 -0.37 -1.66
C ALA A 170 7.96 -1.13 -0.88
N ALA A 171 8.87 -0.38 -0.25
CA ALA A 171 9.87 -0.87 0.67
C ALA A 171 9.26 -1.34 2.00
N TYR A 172 10.11 -1.74 2.96
CA TYR A 172 9.69 -2.17 4.29
C TYR A 172 8.94 -1.05 5.01
N PHE A 173 7.70 -1.31 5.40
CA PHE A 173 6.88 -0.30 6.07
C PHE A 173 7.44 0.02 7.46
N MET A 174 7.63 1.31 7.74
CA MET A 174 8.03 1.79 9.07
C MET A 174 7.06 1.33 10.15
N GLU A 175 5.77 1.25 9.83
CA GLU A 175 4.68 0.79 10.71
C GLU A 175 4.83 -0.66 11.18
N ASN A 176 5.60 -1.50 10.48
CA ASN A 176 5.89 -2.87 10.93
C ASN A 176 6.60 -2.88 12.30
N ASN A 177 7.34 -1.81 12.63
CA ASN A 177 8.01 -1.68 13.92
C ASN A 177 7.03 -1.50 15.09
N LEU A 178 5.78 -1.09 14.85
CA LEU A 178 4.76 -0.96 15.89
C LEU A 178 4.46 -2.29 16.59
N ALA A 179 4.66 -3.41 15.90
CA ALA A 179 4.50 -4.75 16.49
C ALA A 179 5.46 -5.01 17.68
N ALA A 180 6.58 -4.27 17.76
CA ALA A 180 7.54 -4.40 18.85
C ALA A 180 7.10 -3.74 20.17
N ILE A 181 6.08 -2.87 20.15
CA ILE A 181 5.66 -2.08 21.34
C ILE A 181 5.36 -2.99 22.54
N GLY A 182 4.61 -4.07 22.32
CA GLY A 182 4.30 -5.03 23.38
C GLY A 182 5.55 -5.70 23.98
N MET A 183 6.52 -6.04 23.14
CA MET A 183 7.79 -6.62 23.57
C MET A 183 8.65 -5.61 24.35
N ILE A 184 8.69 -4.36 23.89
CA ILE A 184 9.42 -3.30 24.58
C ILE A 184 8.82 -3.03 25.97
N HIS A 185 7.48 -3.03 26.11
CA HIS A 185 6.83 -2.88 27.41
C HIS A 185 7.06 -4.06 28.34
N GLY A 186 6.93 -5.29 27.84
CA GLY A 186 6.99 -6.49 28.66
C GLY A 186 8.40 -6.96 28.99
N MET A 187 9.34 -6.79 28.06
CA MET A 187 10.68 -7.40 28.13
C MET A 187 11.81 -6.36 28.07
N GLY A 188 11.51 -5.09 27.78
CA GLY A 188 12.54 -4.05 27.65
C GLY A 188 13.47 -4.22 26.44
N MET A 189 13.06 -4.99 25.45
CA MET A 189 13.85 -5.30 24.26
C MET A 189 13.05 -5.16 22.97
N PHE A 190 13.76 -4.99 21.85
CA PHE A 190 13.21 -5.06 20.51
C PHE A 190 13.88 -6.21 19.77
N GLY A 191 13.11 -7.14 19.25
CA GLY A 191 13.64 -8.32 18.57
C GLY A 191 12.83 -8.71 17.35
N GLY A 192 13.48 -9.48 16.46
CA GLY A 192 12.86 -9.97 15.23
C GLY A 192 13.77 -10.89 14.44
N ALA A 193 13.35 -11.29 13.23
CA ALA A 193 14.07 -12.24 12.40
C ALA A 193 15.15 -11.63 11.50
N LEU A 194 15.16 -10.30 11.31
CA LEU A 194 16.10 -9.62 10.42
C LEU A 194 17.49 -9.54 11.04
N LEU A 195 18.52 -9.60 10.20
CA LEU A 195 19.90 -9.36 10.64
C LEU A 195 20.04 -7.93 11.18
N PRO A 196 20.74 -7.74 12.33
CA PRO A 196 20.81 -6.45 13.01
C PRO A 196 21.34 -5.32 12.13
N ASP A 197 22.37 -5.57 11.34
CA ASP A 197 23.12 -4.56 10.59
C ASP A 197 22.84 -4.56 9.07
N LEU A 198 21.94 -5.44 8.61
CA LEU A 198 21.49 -5.44 7.23
C LEU A 198 20.65 -4.19 6.96
N LYS A 199 21.12 -3.34 6.05
CA LYS A 199 20.39 -2.15 5.63
C LYS A 199 19.33 -2.51 4.61
N LEU A 200 18.12 -1.99 4.82
CA LEU A 200 17.00 -2.12 3.92
C LEU A 200 16.26 -0.79 3.81
N PRO A 201 15.66 -0.50 2.66
CA PRO A 201 14.85 0.69 2.49
C PRO A 201 13.59 0.61 3.37
N MET A 202 13.29 1.71 4.09
CA MET A 202 12.10 1.80 4.95
C MET A 202 11.25 2.99 4.54
N ILE A 203 9.95 2.77 4.39
CA ILE A 203 8.97 3.77 3.92
C ILE A 203 7.79 3.90 4.87
N ALA A 204 7.31 5.12 5.10
CA ALA A 204 6.07 5.37 5.81
C ALA A 204 4.85 5.08 4.91
N THR A 205 3.84 4.42 5.44
CA THR A 205 2.62 4.09 4.67
C THR A 205 1.84 5.32 4.19
N PRO A 206 1.82 6.49 4.88
CA PRO A 206 1.27 7.72 4.32
C PRO A 206 1.92 8.16 3.01
N ASP A 207 3.25 8.06 2.89
CA ASP A 207 3.95 8.44 1.66
C ASP A 207 3.51 7.56 0.46
N VAL A 208 3.31 6.26 0.71
CA VAL A 208 2.77 5.34 -0.32
C VAL A 208 1.35 5.73 -0.70
N GLY A 209 0.50 6.04 0.31
CA GLY A 209 -0.88 6.46 0.09
C GLY A 209 -0.98 7.74 -0.70
N ASP A 210 -0.19 8.75 -0.36
CA ASP A 210 -0.15 10.03 -1.07
C ASP A 210 0.34 9.89 -2.51
N TYR A 211 1.39 9.10 -2.73
CA TYR A 211 1.87 8.81 -4.07
C TYR A 211 0.78 8.12 -4.91
N ALA A 212 0.14 7.07 -4.36
CA ALA A 212 -0.93 6.35 -5.04
C ALA A 212 -2.13 7.26 -5.35
N ALA A 213 -2.54 8.12 -4.40
CA ALA A 213 -3.63 9.07 -4.60
C ALA A 213 -3.35 10.05 -5.76
N GLN A 214 -2.11 10.56 -5.84
CA GLN A 214 -1.70 11.43 -6.96
C GLN A 214 -1.74 10.70 -8.29
N ARG A 215 -1.25 9.45 -8.37
CA ARG A 215 -1.31 8.65 -9.62
C ARG A 215 -2.75 8.37 -10.04
N LEU A 216 -3.64 8.07 -9.09
CA LEU A 216 -5.07 7.90 -9.37
C LEU A 216 -5.74 9.19 -9.88
N LEU A 217 -5.37 10.34 -9.34
CA LEU A 217 -5.93 11.63 -9.78
C LEU A 217 -5.48 12.03 -11.18
N HIS A 218 -4.20 11.83 -11.51
CA HIS A 218 -3.62 12.28 -12.77
C HIS A 218 -3.77 11.25 -13.89
N LEU A 219 -3.79 9.94 -13.55
CA LEU A 219 -3.79 8.80 -14.51
C LEU A 219 -2.70 8.96 -15.58
N ASP A 220 -1.53 9.40 -15.15
CA ASP A 220 -0.38 9.74 -16.00
C ASP A 220 0.55 8.54 -16.23
N PHE A 221 -0.02 7.35 -16.24
CA PHE A 221 0.64 6.10 -16.56
C PHE A 221 -0.14 5.32 -17.63
N SER A 222 0.56 4.59 -18.48
CA SER A 222 -0.03 3.80 -19.55
C SER A 222 0.70 2.47 -19.71
N GLY A 223 -0.03 1.45 -20.19
CA GLY A 223 0.51 0.10 -20.30
C GLY A 223 0.78 -0.54 -18.94
N LYS A 224 1.91 -1.24 -18.84
CA LYS A 224 2.33 -1.96 -17.63
C LYS A 224 3.57 -1.27 -17.07
N GLN A 225 3.44 -0.66 -15.91
CA GLN A 225 4.51 0.10 -15.28
C GLN A 225 4.76 -0.35 -13.85
N THR A 226 5.99 -0.22 -13.42
CA THR A 226 6.42 -0.47 -12.05
C THR A 226 7.15 0.76 -11.53
N ARG A 227 6.92 1.10 -10.27
CA ARG A 227 7.66 2.12 -9.54
C ARG A 227 8.05 1.57 -8.18
N GLU A 228 9.33 1.56 -7.87
CA GLU A 228 9.80 1.31 -6.51
C GLU A 228 9.66 2.57 -5.65
N LEU A 229 9.23 2.41 -4.41
CA LEU A 229 9.15 3.50 -3.42
C LEU A 229 10.00 3.09 -2.22
N LEU A 230 11.15 3.75 -2.05
CA LEU A 230 12.22 3.29 -1.15
C LEU A 230 12.28 4.03 0.20
N GLY A 231 11.41 5.03 0.42
CA GLY A 231 11.50 5.87 1.62
C GLY A 231 12.66 6.86 1.55
N GLU A 232 12.94 7.54 2.66
CA GLU A 232 13.97 8.59 2.72
C GLU A 232 15.39 8.01 2.64
N ARG A 233 15.65 6.92 3.37
CA ARG A 233 16.95 6.24 3.39
C ARG A 233 16.86 4.77 3.79
N ASP A 234 17.97 4.06 3.62
CA ASP A 234 18.12 2.69 4.12
C ASP A 234 18.57 2.71 5.59
N LEU A 235 17.96 1.85 6.39
CA LEU A 235 18.29 1.67 7.80
C LEU A 235 18.48 0.19 8.13
N SER A 236 19.41 -0.09 9.03
CA SER A 236 19.47 -1.39 9.69
C SER A 236 18.51 -1.43 10.89
N MET A 237 18.20 -2.63 11.38
CA MET A 237 17.39 -2.76 12.59
C MET A 237 18.08 -2.18 13.81
N THR A 238 19.42 -2.25 13.88
CA THR A 238 20.22 -1.57 14.91
C THR A 238 20.01 -0.05 14.86
N GLU A 239 20.12 0.56 13.69
CA GLU A 239 19.90 2.01 13.52
C GLU A 239 18.47 2.42 13.84
N ALA A 240 17.48 1.66 13.33
CA ALA A 240 16.05 1.93 13.60
C ALA A 240 15.75 1.84 15.10
N THR A 241 16.26 0.82 15.78
CA THR A 241 16.08 0.66 17.23
C THR A 241 16.72 1.82 18.00
N ALA A 242 17.88 2.32 17.59
CA ALA A 242 18.52 3.47 18.23
C ALA A 242 17.68 4.76 18.09
N VAL A 243 16.99 4.96 16.96
CA VAL A 243 16.06 6.08 16.76
C VAL A 243 14.83 5.91 17.66
N ILE A 244 14.23 4.71 17.70
CA ILE A 244 13.11 4.38 18.58
C ILE A 244 13.48 4.62 20.03
N ALA A 245 14.64 4.11 20.49
CA ALA A 245 15.14 4.25 21.84
C ALA A 245 15.17 5.71 22.31
N ARG A 246 15.70 6.59 21.46
CA ARG A 246 15.70 8.04 21.73
C ARG A 246 14.28 8.62 21.80
N GLY A 247 13.42 8.23 20.85
CA GLY A 247 12.06 8.75 20.75
C GLY A 247 11.15 8.38 21.91
N ILE A 248 11.37 7.21 22.54
CA ILE A 248 10.56 6.73 23.69
C ILE A 248 11.27 6.90 25.04
N GLY A 249 12.47 7.51 25.08
CA GLY A 249 13.21 7.71 26.32
C GLY A 249 13.77 6.42 26.96
N LYS A 250 14.14 5.43 26.14
CA LYS A 250 14.73 4.15 26.57
C LYS A 250 16.13 3.95 25.98
N PRO A 251 17.17 4.68 26.47
CA PRO A 251 18.50 4.71 25.85
C PRO A 251 19.21 3.35 25.81
N ASP A 252 18.81 2.43 26.67
CA ASP A 252 19.39 1.09 26.74
C ASP A 252 18.70 0.06 25.82
N LEU A 253 17.63 0.47 25.11
CA LEU A 253 16.94 -0.42 24.17
C LEU A 253 17.90 -0.86 23.06
N ARG A 254 17.97 -2.16 22.79
CA ARG A 254 18.79 -2.78 21.74
C ARG A 254 17.93 -3.70 20.90
N TYR A 255 18.36 -3.87 19.64
CA TYR A 255 17.79 -4.88 18.77
C TYR A 255 18.48 -6.22 19.01
N GLU A 256 17.68 -7.29 19.07
CA GLU A 256 18.15 -8.65 19.17
C GLU A 256 17.55 -9.51 18.05
N GLN A 257 18.39 -10.22 17.33
CA GLN A 257 17.93 -11.16 16.32
C GLN A 257 17.47 -12.46 16.98
N PHE A 258 16.21 -12.84 16.75
CA PHE A 258 15.67 -14.10 17.23
C PHE A 258 15.80 -15.21 16.19
N PRO A 259 15.93 -16.48 16.64
CA PRO A 259 15.81 -17.65 15.78
C PRO A 259 14.47 -17.65 15.01
N TYR A 260 14.50 -18.15 13.79
CA TYR A 260 13.32 -18.14 12.91
C TYR A 260 12.14 -18.93 13.48
N ASP A 261 12.39 -20.05 14.17
CA ASP A 261 11.36 -20.87 14.84
C ASP A 261 10.68 -20.11 15.97
N GLN A 262 11.42 -19.34 16.77
CA GLN A 262 10.87 -18.47 17.79
C GLN A 262 10.00 -17.37 17.19
N VAL A 263 10.46 -16.71 16.13
CA VAL A 263 9.67 -15.68 15.44
C VAL A 263 8.40 -16.29 14.84
N GLN A 264 8.47 -17.48 14.26
CA GLN A 264 7.30 -18.17 13.73
C GLN A 264 6.27 -18.48 14.81
N GLN A 265 6.70 -18.89 16.01
CA GLN A 265 5.82 -19.10 17.15
C GLN A 265 5.13 -17.79 17.59
N VAL A 266 5.90 -16.69 17.68
CA VAL A 266 5.35 -15.38 18.03
C VAL A 266 4.31 -14.93 17.02
N LEU A 267 4.59 -15.03 15.71
CA LEU A 267 3.62 -14.69 14.65
C LEU A 267 2.33 -15.51 14.78
N THR A 268 2.45 -16.80 15.11
CA THR A 268 1.27 -17.65 15.31
C THR A 268 0.49 -17.26 16.56
N GLN A 269 1.16 -16.90 17.65
CA GLN A 269 0.51 -16.40 18.88
C GLN A 269 -0.20 -15.06 18.66
N MET A 270 0.30 -14.23 17.74
CA MET A 270 -0.36 -12.98 17.30
C MET A 270 -1.57 -13.23 16.38
N GLY A 271 -1.93 -14.49 16.11
CA GLY A 271 -3.10 -14.85 15.31
C GLY A 271 -2.85 -15.03 13.81
N ILE A 272 -1.60 -15.01 13.38
CA ILE A 272 -1.26 -15.34 11.98
C ILE A 272 -1.34 -16.87 11.82
N PRO A 273 -2.11 -17.40 10.85
CA PRO A 273 -2.19 -18.85 10.65
C PRO A 273 -0.80 -19.46 10.40
N PRO A 274 -0.56 -20.71 10.84
CA PRO A 274 0.77 -21.34 10.72
C PRO A 274 1.37 -21.31 9.31
N LYS A 275 0.54 -21.51 8.27
CA LYS A 275 0.98 -21.41 6.86
C LYS A 275 1.43 -19.99 6.50
N GLY A 276 0.69 -18.96 6.97
CA GLY A 276 1.07 -17.57 6.79
C GLY A 276 2.37 -17.21 7.53
N ALA A 277 2.49 -17.66 8.80
CA ALA A 277 3.71 -17.46 9.58
C ALA A 277 4.93 -18.09 8.89
N ALA A 278 4.81 -19.27 8.31
CA ALA A 278 5.88 -19.91 7.55
C ALA A 278 6.30 -19.08 6.32
N LEU A 279 5.35 -18.46 5.60
CA LEU A 279 5.65 -17.56 4.50
C LEU A 279 6.40 -16.29 4.96
N TYR A 280 6.04 -15.72 6.11
CA TYR A 280 6.82 -14.61 6.67
C TYR A 280 8.24 -15.00 7.02
N ILE A 281 8.48 -16.22 7.56
CA ILE A 281 9.83 -16.73 7.81
C ILE A 281 10.60 -16.90 6.49
N GLU A 282 9.97 -17.41 5.43
CA GLU A 282 10.58 -17.50 4.10
C GLU A 282 11.01 -16.11 3.60
N MET A 283 10.17 -15.10 3.73
CA MET A 283 10.49 -13.71 3.38
C MET A 283 11.68 -13.18 4.19
N TYR A 284 11.71 -13.36 5.52
CA TYR A 284 12.83 -12.91 6.33
C TYR A 284 14.15 -13.59 5.95
N LYS A 285 14.11 -14.89 5.62
CA LYS A 285 15.29 -15.61 5.10
C LYS A 285 15.77 -15.01 3.78
N ALA A 286 14.86 -14.70 2.86
CA ALA A 286 15.18 -14.09 1.58
C ALA A 286 15.77 -12.68 1.74
N ILE A 287 15.24 -11.86 2.66
CA ILE A 287 15.80 -10.55 2.99
C ILE A 287 17.22 -10.71 3.55
N ASN A 288 17.40 -11.57 4.55
CA ASN A 288 18.69 -11.79 5.21
C ASN A 288 19.76 -12.37 4.27
N ALA A 289 19.33 -13.11 3.24
CA ALA A 289 20.21 -13.65 2.20
C ALA A 289 20.50 -12.64 1.07
N GLY A 290 19.95 -11.41 1.13
CA GLY A 290 20.13 -10.40 0.07
C GLY A 290 19.43 -10.73 -1.25
N VAL A 291 18.41 -11.60 -1.23
CA VAL A 291 17.62 -11.94 -2.41
C VAL A 291 16.65 -10.80 -2.77
N LEU A 292 16.10 -10.15 -1.75
CA LEU A 292 15.18 -9.01 -1.92
C LEU A 292 15.97 -7.72 -1.91
N VAL A 293 16.21 -7.19 -3.09
CA VAL A 293 16.91 -5.91 -3.30
C VAL A 293 16.12 -5.03 -4.26
N PRO A 294 16.18 -3.70 -4.10
CA PRO A 294 15.64 -2.78 -5.09
C PRO A 294 16.27 -2.99 -6.47
N GLN A 295 15.47 -2.84 -7.51
CA GLN A 295 15.94 -2.94 -8.91
C GLN A 295 16.48 -1.59 -9.41
N GLU A 296 15.98 -0.50 -8.84
CA GLU A 296 16.40 0.85 -9.19
C GLU A 296 17.31 1.42 -8.08
N PRO A 297 18.40 2.12 -8.42
CA PRO A 297 19.14 2.87 -7.42
C PRO A 297 18.25 3.97 -6.81
N ARG A 298 18.52 4.33 -5.56
CA ARG A 298 17.80 5.42 -4.91
C ARG A 298 17.98 6.72 -5.68
N SER A 299 16.86 7.41 -5.93
CA SER A 299 16.79 8.67 -6.66
C SER A 299 15.70 9.57 -6.05
N PRO A 300 15.60 10.87 -6.42
CA PRO A 300 14.49 11.72 -6.00
C PRO A 300 13.11 11.18 -6.40
N GLU A 301 13.01 10.43 -7.51
CA GLU A 301 11.75 9.91 -8.05
C GLU A 301 11.21 8.71 -7.28
N ASN A 302 12.08 7.95 -6.57
CA ASN A 302 11.70 6.77 -5.80
C ASN A 302 11.94 6.92 -4.29
N SER A 303 12.45 8.08 -3.84
CA SER A 303 12.55 8.45 -2.44
C SER A 303 11.32 9.22 -1.98
N THR A 304 10.95 9.08 -0.71
CA THR A 304 9.79 9.77 -0.13
C THR A 304 10.19 10.58 1.11
N PRO A 305 9.41 11.63 1.49
CA PRO A 305 9.91 12.66 2.40
C PRO A 305 9.94 12.27 3.88
N THR A 306 9.16 11.26 4.30
CA THR A 306 9.03 10.95 5.72
C THR A 306 10.28 10.25 6.24
N SER A 307 11.03 10.91 7.14
CA SER A 307 12.18 10.31 7.82
C SER A 307 11.72 9.33 8.91
N PHE A 308 12.59 8.37 9.25
CA PHE A 308 12.28 7.42 10.32
C PHE A 308 12.17 8.13 11.68
N GLU A 309 12.94 9.19 11.91
CA GLU A 309 12.82 10.05 13.10
C GLU A 309 11.44 10.69 13.20
N LYS A 310 10.93 11.23 12.08
CA LYS A 310 9.59 11.83 12.05
C LYS A 310 8.52 10.77 12.32
N PHE A 311 8.61 9.60 11.70
CA PHE A 311 7.72 8.48 12.00
C PHE A 311 7.76 8.09 13.49
N VAL A 312 8.95 8.00 14.08
CA VAL A 312 9.09 7.65 15.50
C VAL A 312 8.46 8.73 16.38
N GLN A 313 8.69 10.00 16.09
CA GLN A 313 8.12 11.12 16.86
C GLN A 313 6.60 11.17 16.77
N ASP A 314 6.03 11.07 15.57
CA ASP A 314 4.61 11.34 15.33
C ASP A 314 3.72 10.10 15.54
N VAL A 315 4.26 8.89 15.29
CA VAL A 315 3.48 7.65 15.28
C VAL A 315 3.96 6.68 16.37
N PHE A 316 5.23 6.28 16.35
CA PHE A 316 5.71 5.21 17.23
C PHE A 316 5.66 5.62 18.70
N ALA A 317 6.19 6.78 19.06
CA ALA A 317 6.21 7.26 20.45
C ALA A 317 4.79 7.53 20.97
N ALA A 318 3.90 8.06 20.13
CA ALA A 318 2.49 8.23 20.50
C ALA A 318 1.84 6.88 20.82
N ALA A 319 1.99 5.90 19.94
CA ALA A 319 1.46 4.54 20.15
C ALA A 319 2.08 3.86 21.38
N TYR A 320 3.38 4.01 21.58
CA TYR A 320 4.09 3.48 22.76
C TYR A 320 3.54 4.04 24.08
N HIS A 321 3.19 5.33 24.13
CA HIS A 321 2.63 5.99 25.31
C HIS A 321 1.08 5.91 25.41
N GLY A 322 0.43 5.11 24.57
CA GLY A 322 -1.04 4.95 24.56
C GLY A 322 -1.80 6.19 24.12
N LYS A 323 -1.16 7.08 23.34
CA LYS A 323 -1.77 8.30 22.79
C LYS A 323 -2.17 8.06 21.34
N ALA A 324 -3.16 8.81 20.85
CA ALA A 324 -3.45 8.84 19.42
C ALA A 324 -2.25 9.43 18.65
N PRO A 325 -1.94 8.89 17.44
CA PRO A 325 -0.92 9.48 16.58
C PRO A 325 -1.24 10.95 16.29
N THR A 326 -0.22 11.80 16.28
CA THR A 326 -0.35 13.18 15.79
C THR A 326 -0.46 13.16 14.26
N ALA A 327 -1.55 13.75 13.73
CA ALA A 327 -1.86 13.81 12.30
C ALA A 327 -0.84 14.64 11.50
#